data_6a6cd10ad7948e79211f1071fe9271d8
#
_entry.id   6a6cd10ad7948e79211f1071fe9271d8
#
_cell.length_a   1.000
_cell.length_b   1.000
_cell.length_c   1.000
_cell.angle_alpha   90.00
_cell.angle_beta   90.00
_cell.angle_gamma   90.00
#
_symmetry.space_group_name_H-M   'P 1'
#
loop_
_entity.id
_entity.type
_entity.pdbx_description
1 polymer ?
#
loop_
_entity_poly.entity_id
_entity_poly.type
_entity_poly.pdbx_seq_one_letter_code
_entity_poly.pdbx_strand_id
1 'polypeptide(L)'
;KLGALLHDIADSKFHEGNEEIGPLIAEKFLKSQNISQSDLEHVINIIKYVSFKNSFDNTVFESIELEIIKDADRLDAIGAIGIARCFNYGGFKNRLIYDPDISIVSHKNKTSYKNSTAPSFNHFYEKLLLLKDLMHTKTAKDLAEERHEFMIK
;
A
#
# COMPACT_ATOMS: atom_id res chain seq x y z
N LYS A 1 3.59 -9.43 -14.54
CA LYS A 1 3.25 -8.14 -15.18
C LYS A 1 1.79 -7.74 -14.94
N LEU A 2 0.79 -8.63 -15.19
CA LEU A 2 -0.63 -8.30 -15.03
C LEU A 2 -0.97 -7.82 -13.63
N GLY A 3 -0.48 -8.50 -12.58
CA GLY A 3 -0.68 -8.06 -11.20
C GLY A 3 -0.18 -6.64 -10.94
N ALA A 4 1.01 -6.26 -11.45
CA ALA A 4 1.55 -4.91 -11.30
C ALA A 4 0.73 -3.85 -12.03
N LEU A 5 0.16 -4.18 -13.21
CA LEU A 5 -0.69 -3.25 -13.96
C LEU A 5 -2.08 -3.06 -13.35
N LEU A 6 -2.59 -4.07 -12.66
CA LEU A 6 -3.98 -4.10 -12.20
C LEU A 6 -4.13 -3.94 -10.67
N HIS A 7 -3.03 -3.88 -9.89
CA HIS A 7 -3.12 -3.88 -8.43
C HIS A 7 -3.94 -2.70 -7.87
N ASP A 8 -3.92 -1.55 -8.53
CA ASP A 8 -4.65 -0.32 -8.16
C ASP A 8 -5.79 0.02 -9.12
N ILE A 9 -6.33 -0.97 -9.87
CA ILE A 9 -7.40 -0.74 -10.87
C ILE A 9 -8.64 -0.07 -10.27
N ALA A 10 -8.90 -0.29 -8.99
CA ALA A 10 -9.93 0.41 -8.22
C ALA A 10 -9.56 0.41 -6.73
N ASP A 11 -9.06 1.54 -6.23
CA ASP A 11 -8.74 1.71 -4.81
C ASP A 11 -10.03 1.92 -4.00
N SER A 12 -10.21 1.09 -2.97
CA SER A 12 -11.36 1.16 -2.04
C SER A 12 -11.58 2.54 -1.41
N LYS A 13 -10.54 3.37 -1.31
CA LYS A 13 -10.64 4.76 -0.79
C LYS A 13 -11.60 5.64 -1.59
N PHE A 14 -11.76 5.35 -2.89
CA PHE A 14 -12.63 6.08 -3.80
C PHE A 14 -13.97 5.37 -4.05
N HIS A 15 -14.19 4.23 -3.38
CA HIS A 15 -15.37 3.38 -3.53
C HIS A 15 -15.98 3.03 -2.15
N GLU A 16 -16.14 4.02 -1.28
CA GLU A 16 -16.81 3.90 0.03
C GLU A 16 -16.20 2.80 0.94
N GLY A 17 -14.93 2.48 0.74
CA GLY A 17 -14.21 1.45 1.49
C GLY A 17 -14.43 0.02 0.98
N ASN A 18 -15.13 -0.18 -0.15
CA ASN A 18 -15.35 -1.50 -0.74
C ASN A 18 -14.05 -2.11 -1.26
N GLU A 19 -13.54 -3.12 -0.56
CA GLU A 19 -12.27 -3.80 -0.90
C GLU A 19 -12.42 -4.83 -2.02
N GLU A 20 -13.63 -5.28 -2.31
CA GLU A 20 -13.90 -6.25 -3.36
C GLU A 20 -13.99 -5.62 -4.76
N ILE A 21 -14.06 -4.30 -4.85
CA ILE A 21 -14.26 -3.61 -6.15
C ILE A 21 -13.08 -3.81 -7.10
N GLY A 22 -11.84 -3.71 -6.61
CA GLY A 22 -10.63 -3.94 -7.40
C GLY A 22 -10.57 -5.36 -7.96
N PRO A 23 -10.64 -6.40 -7.11
CA PRO A 23 -10.73 -7.80 -7.54
C PRO A 23 -11.83 -8.06 -8.59
N LEU A 24 -13.05 -7.55 -8.37
CA LEU A 24 -14.19 -7.75 -9.27
C LEU A 24 -13.97 -7.12 -10.66
N ILE A 25 -13.47 -5.88 -10.70
CA ILE A 25 -13.19 -5.20 -11.97
C ILE A 25 -12.06 -5.91 -12.72
N ALA A 26 -10.99 -6.29 -12.00
CA ALA A 26 -9.89 -7.04 -12.59
C ALA A 26 -10.33 -8.40 -13.13
N GLU A 27 -11.15 -9.14 -12.39
CA GLU A 27 -11.69 -10.44 -12.82
C GLU A 27 -12.50 -10.31 -14.11
N LYS A 28 -13.42 -9.32 -14.17
CA LYS A 28 -14.22 -9.06 -15.36
C LYS A 28 -13.35 -8.75 -16.59
N PHE A 29 -12.34 -7.90 -16.41
CA PHE A 29 -11.40 -7.55 -17.46
C PHE A 29 -10.60 -8.78 -17.92
N LEU A 30 -9.99 -9.52 -17.00
CA LEU A 30 -9.13 -10.66 -17.31
C LEU A 30 -9.90 -11.80 -17.99
N LYS A 31 -11.16 -12.07 -17.61
CA LYS A 31 -12.02 -13.03 -18.29
C LYS A 31 -12.25 -12.67 -19.76
N SER A 32 -12.28 -11.38 -20.11
CA SER A 32 -12.42 -10.93 -21.51
C SER A 32 -11.15 -11.10 -22.34
N GLN A 33 -9.99 -11.37 -21.72
CA GLN A 33 -8.68 -11.47 -22.36
C GLN A 33 -8.24 -12.92 -22.63
N ASN A 34 -9.11 -13.91 -22.40
CA ASN A 34 -8.83 -15.34 -22.62
C ASN A 34 -7.55 -15.84 -21.92
N ILE A 35 -7.24 -15.34 -20.75
CA ILE A 35 -6.14 -15.86 -19.92
C ILE A 35 -6.54 -17.17 -19.24
N SER A 36 -5.55 -17.96 -18.80
CA SER A 36 -5.81 -19.20 -18.06
C SER A 36 -6.53 -18.91 -16.73
N GLN A 37 -7.35 -19.85 -16.27
CA GLN A 37 -8.02 -19.72 -14.96
C GLN A 37 -7.02 -19.61 -13.81
N SER A 38 -5.91 -20.33 -13.88
CA SER A 38 -4.83 -20.28 -12.89
C SER A 38 -4.20 -18.89 -12.82
N ASP A 39 -3.88 -18.26 -13.96
CA ASP A 39 -3.31 -16.92 -13.99
C ASP A 39 -4.31 -15.88 -13.50
N LEU A 40 -5.58 -16.03 -13.85
CA LEU A 40 -6.65 -15.15 -13.36
C LEU A 40 -6.71 -15.18 -11.83
N GLU A 41 -6.82 -16.36 -11.23
CA GLU A 41 -6.89 -16.55 -9.78
C GLU A 41 -5.64 -15.99 -9.08
N HIS A 42 -4.46 -16.22 -9.66
CA HIS A 42 -3.20 -15.70 -9.15
C HIS A 42 -3.17 -14.17 -9.14
N VAL A 43 -3.58 -13.51 -10.24
CA VAL A 43 -3.64 -12.04 -10.33
C VAL A 43 -4.67 -11.47 -9.34
N ILE A 44 -5.84 -12.09 -9.21
CA ILE A 44 -6.86 -11.65 -8.24
C ILE A 44 -6.34 -11.74 -6.81
N ASN A 45 -5.63 -12.81 -6.47
CA ASN A 45 -5.00 -12.94 -5.14
C ASN A 45 -3.94 -11.87 -4.92
N ILE A 46 -3.11 -11.55 -5.92
CA ILE A 46 -2.16 -10.43 -5.81
C ILE A 46 -2.90 -9.12 -5.47
N ILE A 47 -3.97 -8.79 -6.20
CA ILE A 47 -4.75 -7.56 -5.97
C ILE A 47 -5.35 -7.53 -4.56
N LYS A 48 -5.86 -8.67 -4.08
CA LYS A 48 -6.42 -8.77 -2.72
C LYS A 48 -5.39 -8.54 -1.62
N TYR A 49 -4.16 -9.04 -1.80
CA TYR A 49 -3.18 -9.11 -0.72
C TYR A 49 -2.02 -8.11 -0.82
N VAL A 50 -1.95 -7.26 -1.86
CA VAL A 50 -0.85 -6.30 -2.04
C VAL A 50 -0.86 -5.18 -1.00
N SER A 51 -2.02 -4.69 -0.58
CA SER A 51 -2.14 -3.49 0.24
C SER A 51 -1.48 -3.62 1.62
N PHE A 52 -0.81 -2.53 2.07
CA PHE A 52 -0.21 -2.44 3.42
C PHE A 52 -1.17 -2.82 4.55
N LYS A 53 -2.46 -2.46 4.45
CA LYS A 53 -3.47 -2.81 5.45
C LYS A 53 -3.60 -4.32 5.70
N ASN A 54 -3.20 -5.16 4.73
CA ASN A 54 -3.23 -6.62 4.86
C ASN A 54 -2.02 -7.16 5.63
N SER A 55 -1.02 -6.33 5.97
CA SER A 55 0.07 -6.72 6.86
C SER A 55 -0.39 -6.92 8.31
N PHE A 56 -1.59 -6.46 8.67
CA PHE A 56 -2.21 -6.69 9.98
C PHE A 56 -2.98 -8.02 10.07
N ASP A 57 -3.20 -8.69 8.94
CA ASP A 57 -3.93 -9.96 8.86
C ASP A 57 -2.95 -11.12 8.62
N ASN A 58 -3.29 -12.32 9.09
CA ASN A 58 -2.56 -13.53 8.71
C ASN A 58 -2.81 -13.81 7.22
N THR A 59 -1.85 -13.50 6.38
CA THR A 59 -1.97 -13.69 4.93
C THR A 59 -1.96 -15.17 4.60
N VAL A 60 -2.98 -15.65 3.90
CA VAL A 60 -3.12 -17.05 3.45
C VAL A 60 -2.45 -17.28 2.08
N PHE A 61 -2.16 -16.19 1.34
CA PHE A 61 -1.57 -16.26 0.00
C PHE A 61 -0.19 -15.63 -0.04
N GLU A 62 0.78 -16.38 -0.51
CA GLU A 62 2.18 -15.97 -0.71
C GLU A 62 2.64 -16.35 -2.12
N SER A 63 3.37 -15.46 -2.78
CA SER A 63 4.07 -15.75 -4.04
C SER A 63 5.17 -14.73 -4.26
N ILE A 64 6.19 -15.10 -5.04
CA ILE A 64 7.30 -14.19 -5.38
C ILE A 64 6.79 -12.97 -6.15
N GLU A 65 5.76 -13.12 -6.98
CA GLU A 65 5.15 -12.02 -7.70
C GLU A 65 4.44 -11.04 -6.76
N LEU A 66 3.74 -11.54 -5.73
CA LEU A 66 3.13 -10.71 -4.71
C LEU A 66 4.19 -9.94 -3.91
N GLU A 67 5.28 -10.60 -3.50
CA GLU A 67 6.38 -9.97 -2.78
C GLU A 67 7.02 -8.85 -3.60
N ILE A 68 7.33 -9.09 -4.88
CA ILE A 68 7.91 -8.09 -5.78
C ILE A 68 6.96 -6.90 -5.96
N ILE A 69 5.65 -7.13 -6.09
CA ILE A 69 4.67 -6.06 -6.28
C ILE A 69 4.48 -5.27 -4.98
N LYS A 70 4.44 -5.94 -3.82
CA LYS A 70 4.45 -5.27 -2.51
C LYS A 70 5.67 -4.37 -2.33
N ASP A 71 6.84 -4.85 -2.71
CA ASP A 71 8.08 -4.09 -2.62
C ASP A 71 8.04 -2.85 -3.52
N ALA A 72 7.58 -2.99 -4.76
CA ALA A 72 7.46 -1.89 -5.71
C ALA A 72 6.47 -0.81 -5.22
N ASP A 73 5.28 -1.21 -4.74
CA ASP A 73 4.27 -0.29 -4.18
C ASP A 73 4.80 0.44 -2.94
N ARG A 74 5.48 -0.26 -2.05
CA ARG A 74 6.10 0.32 -0.85
C ARG A 74 7.22 1.29 -1.18
N LEU A 75 8.06 0.96 -2.16
CA LEU A 75 9.13 1.85 -2.63
C LEU A 75 8.58 3.16 -3.21
N ASP A 76 7.44 3.12 -3.90
CA ASP A 76 6.77 4.31 -4.43
C ASP A 76 6.19 5.21 -3.32
N ALA A 77 5.94 4.64 -2.14
CA ALA A 77 5.42 5.37 -0.98
C ALA A 77 6.49 6.09 -0.13
N ILE A 78 7.79 5.90 -0.40
CA ILE A 78 8.90 6.46 0.39
C ILE A 78 9.86 7.30 -0.45
N GLY A 79 10.77 8.01 0.23
CA GLY A 79 11.68 8.97 -0.40
C GLY A 79 10.98 10.29 -0.75
N ALA A 80 11.59 11.11 -1.60
CA ALA A 80 11.10 12.46 -1.95
C ALA A 80 9.67 12.45 -2.51
N ILE A 81 9.37 11.53 -3.42
CA ILE A 81 8.02 11.38 -3.99
C ILE A 81 7.02 10.93 -2.93
N GLY A 82 7.41 10.01 -2.04
CA GLY A 82 6.58 9.56 -0.92
C GLY A 82 6.21 10.70 0.03
N ILE A 83 7.16 11.59 0.36
CA ILE A 83 6.90 12.81 1.14
C ILE A 83 5.86 13.68 0.43
N ALA A 84 6.08 14.00 -0.84
CA ALA A 84 5.16 14.84 -1.62
C ALA A 84 3.75 14.24 -1.68
N ARG A 85 3.62 12.93 -1.92
CA ARG A 85 2.34 12.20 -1.96
C ARG A 85 1.63 12.23 -0.61
N CYS A 86 2.37 12.06 0.49
CA CYS A 86 1.81 12.08 1.84
C CYS A 86 1.11 13.42 2.14
N PHE A 87 1.77 14.55 1.90
CA PHE A 87 1.20 15.86 2.14
C PHE A 87 0.10 16.23 1.13
N ASN A 88 0.25 15.86 -0.14
CA ASN A 88 -0.80 16.05 -1.14
C ASN A 88 -2.09 15.31 -0.76
N TYR A 89 -1.98 14.05 -0.35
CA TYR A 89 -3.13 13.27 0.12
C TYR A 89 -3.72 13.83 1.42
N GLY A 90 -2.86 14.28 2.34
CA GLY A 90 -3.28 14.94 3.56
C GLY A 90 -4.11 16.20 3.28
N GLY A 91 -3.67 17.04 2.33
CA GLY A 91 -4.43 18.20 1.87
C GLY A 91 -5.78 17.83 1.24
N PHE A 92 -5.81 16.81 0.40
CA PHE A 92 -7.07 16.28 -0.17
C PHE A 92 -8.06 15.81 0.91
N LYS A 93 -7.55 15.29 2.03
CA LYS A 93 -8.36 14.83 3.18
C LYS A 93 -8.61 15.90 4.24
N ASN A 94 -8.24 17.16 4.00
CA ASN A 94 -8.29 18.25 4.98
C ASN A 94 -7.59 17.92 6.31
N ARG A 95 -6.50 17.16 6.27
CA ARG A 95 -5.69 16.88 7.44
C ARG A 95 -4.74 18.02 7.73
N LEU A 96 -4.50 18.30 9.02
CA LEU A 96 -3.41 19.16 9.43
C LEU A 96 -2.07 18.60 8.92
N ILE A 97 -1.12 19.49 8.65
CA ILE A 97 0.25 19.08 8.33
C ILE A 97 0.88 18.45 9.57
N TYR A 98 0.77 19.15 10.70
CA TYR A 98 1.32 18.78 12.01
C TYR A 98 0.44 19.35 13.13
N ASP A 99 0.38 18.65 14.26
CA ASP A 99 -0.26 19.10 15.50
C ASP A 99 0.51 18.49 16.68
N PRO A 100 1.13 19.32 17.55
CA PRO A 100 1.92 18.85 18.70
C PRO A 100 1.07 18.16 19.77
N ASP A 101 -0.22 18.46 19.83
CA ASP A 101 -1.14 17.89 20.83
C ASP A 101 -1.70 16.52 20.40
N ILE A 102 -1.50 16.12 19.14
CA ILE A 102 -1.93 14.82 18.61
C ILE A 102 -0.75 13.85 18.57
N SER A 103 -0.73 12.94 19.51
CA SER A 103 0.32 11.91 19.60
C SER A 103 0.32 10.94 18.43
N ILE A 104 1.52 10.47 18.05
CA ILE A 104 1.70 9.40 17.08
C ILE A 104 1.15 8.10 17.66
N VAL A 105 0.35 7.38 16.88
CA VAL A 105 -0.29 6.12 17.28
C VAL A 105 0.27 4.95 16.49
N SER A 106 0.78 3.94 17.20
CA SER A 106 1.09 2.66 16.56
C SER A 106 -0.20 1.87 16.32
N HIS A 107 -0.63 1.78 15.08
CA HIS A 107 -1.84 1.04 14.72
C HIS A 107 -1.61 -0.47 14.86
N LYS A 108 -2.49 -1.14 15.63
CA LYS A 108 -2.40 -2.59 15.88
C LYS A 108 -3.32 -3.42 14.98
N ASN A 109 -4.19 -2.77 14.23
CA ASN A 109 -5.15 -3.43 13.35
C ASN A 109 -5.60 -2.51 12.21
N LYS A 110 -6.17 -3.14 11.19
CA LYS A 110 -6.68 -2.53 9.95
C LYS A 110 -7.70 -1.41 10.19
N THR A 111 -8.60 -1.60 11.14
CA THR A 111 -9.68 -0.63 11.43
C THR A 111 -9.11 0.64 12.03
N SER A 112 -8.24 0.54 13.02
CA SER A 112 -7.56 1.69 13.63
C SER A 112 -6.77 2.48 12.59
N TYR A 113 -6.02 1.81 11.71
CA TYR A 113 -5.26 2.46 10.64
C TYR A 113 -6.17 3.19 9.64
N LYS A 114 -7.26 2.56 9.19
CA LYS A 114 -8.19 3.16 8.21
C LYS A 114 -8.92 4.39 8.74
N ASN A 115 -9.28 4.38 10.02
CA ASN A 115 -10.07 5.44 10.63
C ASN A 115 -9.23 6.58 11.20
N SER A 116 -7.91 6.55 11.04
CA SER A 116 -7.02 7.61 11.50
C SER A 116 -7.31 8.92 10.76
N THR A 117 -7.54 9.97 11.54
CA THR A 117 -7.65 11.36 11.09
C THR A 117 -6.43 12.20 11.52
N ALA A 118 -5.37 11.54 11.97
CA ALA A 118 -4.16 12.16 12.46
C ALA A 118 -3.51 13.09 11.39
N PRO A 119 -2.72 14.07 11.83
CA PRO A 119 -1.96 14.94 10.93
C PRO A 119 -1.09 14.16 9.95
N SER A 120 -0.82 14.75 8.79
CA SER A 120 -0.02 14.11 7.74
C SER A 120 1.39 13.72 8.22
N PHE A 121 1.99 14.50 9.10
CA PHE A 121 3.30 14.22 9.67
C PHE A 121 3.31 12.92 10.51
N ASN A 122 2.25 12.62 11.24
CA ASN A 122 2.15 11.41 12.04
C ASN A 122 2.24 10.15 11.15
N HIS A 123 1.75 10.23 9.90
CA HIS A 123 1.79 9.12 8.95
C HIS A 123 3.22 8.63 8.62
N PHE A 124 4.23 9.48 8.77
CA PHE A 124 5.62 9.06 8.64
C PHE A 124 5.95 7.97 9.65
N TYR A 125 5.62 8.19 10.91
CA TYR A 125 5.90 7.25 12.01
C TYR A 125 4.92 6.09 12.07
N GLU A 126 3.67 6.33 11.65
CA GLU A 126 2.62 5.31 11.64
C GLU A 126 2.79 4.28 10.51
N LYS A 127 3.46 4.68 9.41
CA LYS A 127 3.61 3.81 8.24
C LYS A 127 4.93 4.00 7.51
N LEU A 128 5.23 5.21 7.00
CA LEU A 128 6.23 5.37 5.93
C LEU A 128 7.63 4.94 6.38
N LEU A 129 8.05 5.32 7.57
CA LEU A 129 9.37 4.93 8.12
C LEU A 129 9.46 3.44 8.47
N LEU A 130 8.33 2.73 8.60
CA LEU A 130 8.30 1.30 8.87
C LEU A 130 8.45 0.46 7.59
N LEU A 131 8.21 1.06 6.41
CA LEU A 131 8.14 0.31 5.16
C LEU A 131 9.46 -0.32 4.75
N LYS A 132 10.61 0.26 5.09
CA LYS A 132 11.92 -0.32 4.78
C LYS A 132 12.11 -1.72 5.37
N ASP A 133 11.63 -1.93 6.59
CA ASP A 133 11.76 -3.20 7.30
C ASP A 133 10.78 -4.28 6.81
N LEU A 134 9.83 -3.89 5.96
CA LEU A 134 8.82 -4.77 5.37
C LEU A 134 9.17 -5.21 3.95
N MET A 135 10.33 -4.85 3.41
CA MET A 135 10.76 -5.27 2.08
C MET A 135 11.17 -6.74 2.07
N HIS A 136 10.82 -7.45 1.00
CA HIS A 136 11.06 -8.87 0.82
C HIS A 136 12.36 -9.12 0.07
N THR A 137 12.53 -8.50 -1.11
CA THR A 137 13.66 -8.72 -2.00
C THR A 137 14.90 -7.91 -1.58
N LYS A 138 16.09 -8.44 -1.88
CA LYS A 138 17.35 -7.74 -1.61
C LYS A 138 17.40 -6.38 -2.31
N THR A 139 17.02 -6.31 -3.58
CA THR A 139 17.03 -5.06 -4.34
C THR A 139 16.12 -4.01 -3.72
N ALA A 140 14.92 -4.40 -3.26
CA ALA A 140 14.02 -3.47 -2.61
C ALA A 140 14.54 -2.99 -1.26
N LYS A 141 15.19 -3.87 -0.47
CA LYS A 141 15.83 -3.49 0.80
C LYS A 141 16.92 -2.44 0.59
N ASP A 142 17.80 -2.65 -0.38
CA ASP A 142 18.90 -1.73 -0.69
C ASP A 142 18.33 -0.33 -1.13
N LEU A 143 17.32 -0.30 -1.99
CA LEU A 143 16.67 0.93 -2.43
C LEU A 143 15.84 1.61 -1.31
N ALA A 144 15.20 0.83 -0.47
CA ALA A 144 14.40 1.36 0.62
C ALA A 144 15.25 2.03 1.70
N GLU A 145 16.45 1.51 1.97
CA GLU A 145 17.38 2.13 2.91
C GLU A 145 17.78 3.54 2.46
N GLU A 146 18.17 3.70 1.18
CA GLU A 146 18.51 5.00 0.61
C GLU A 146 17.34 5.99 0.71
N ARG A 147 16.14 5.56 0.34
CA ARG A 147 14.93 6.39 0.40
C ARG A 147 14.50 6.73 1.82
N HIS A 148 14.67 5.80 2.75
CA HIS A 148 14.41 6.01 4.17
C HIS A 148 15.35 7.05 4.76
N GLU A 149 16.66 6.93 4.51
CA GLU A 149 17.64 7.92 4.95
C GLU A 149 17.35 9.31 4.42
N PHE A 150 16.86 9.44 3.18
CA PHE A 150 16.42 10.70 2.63
C PHE A 150 15.25 11.32 3.43
N MET A 151 14.34 10.48 3.91
CA MET A 151 13.15 10.95 4.65
C MET A 151 13.44 11.39 6.09
N ILE A 152 14.52 10.94 6.70
CA ILE A 152 14.89 11.29 8.08
C ILE A 152 15.90 12.44 8.18
N LYS A 153 16.43 12.92 7.06
CA LYS A 153 17.32 14.11 6.95
C LYS A 153 16.50 15.39 6.90
#